data_5744f0de860ed31db0f8b51510f307ee
#
_entry.id   5744f0de860ed31db0f8b51510f307ee
#
_cell.length_a   1.000
_cell.length_b   1.000
_cell.length_c   1.000
_cell.angle_alpha   90.00
_cell.angle_beta   90.00
_cell.angle_gamma   90.00
#
_symmetry.space_group_name_H-M   'P 1'
#
loop_
_entity.id
_entity.type
_entity.pdbx_description
1 polymer ?
#
loop_
_entity_poly.entity_id
_entity_poly.type
_entity_poly.pdbx_seq_one_letter_code
_entity_poly.pdbx_strand_id
1 'polypeptide(L)'
;MKKIILLALLFPLFAFSQTNALKKEKVMKKAFYEKQIIKNWEEYSKAFEYADYQKIASHFTYPLTFSLLDNPQIISNKKDLIAFYKQMRTNIQDGYKYSLLDKSKIVWLSKDVYMVDATYSRYNDEYKRIFQGRGVYMYKKIDNKWKMFSVSSLPIAKKKVKKPKQ
;
A
#
# COMPACT_ATOMS: atom_id res chain seq x y z
N MET A 1 10.17 -57.40 -25.72
CA MET A 1 10.84 -56.31 -24.99
C MET A 1 10.57 -54.95 -25.67
N LYS A 2 9.30 -54.48 -25.84
CA LYS A 2 8.98 -53.20 -26.56
C LYS A 2 7.93 -52.34 -25.84
N LYS A 3 7.60 -52.55 -24.55
CA LYS A 3 6.53 -51.84 -23.86
C LYS A 3 6.98 -50.86 -22.74
N ILE A 4 8.27 -50.70 -22.47
CA ILE A 4 8.77 -49.87 -21.34
C ILE A 4 9.13 -48.44 -21.77
N ILE A 5 9.29 -48.14 -23.06
CA ILE A 5 9.76 -46.82 -23.55
C ILE A 5 8.64 -45.77 -23.60
N LEU A 6 7.35 -46.18 -23.62
CA LEU A 6 6.23 -45.22 -23.75
C LEU A 6 5.86 -44.51 -22.48
N LEU A 7 6.25 -45.03 -21.30
CA LEU A 7 5.91 -44.42 -19.99
C LEU A 7 6.85 -43.27 -19.61
N ALA A 8 8.08 -43.26 -20.09
CA ALA A 8 9.09 -42.23 -19.74
C ALA A 8 8.85 -40.88 -20.45
N LEU A 9 8.10 -40.85 -21.56
CA LEU A 9 7.82 -39.62 -22.32
C LEU A 9 6.63 -38.79 -21.77
N LEU A 10 5.78 -39.38 -20.91
CA LEU A 10 4.63 -38.67 -20.33
C LEU A 10 5.00 -37.88 -19.05
N PHE A 11 6.10 -38.25 -18.38
CA PHE A 11 6.53 -37.61 -17.10
C PHE A 11 6.92 -36.13 -17.28
N PRO A 12 7.65 -35.67 -18.32
CA PRO A 12 8.00 -34.26 -18.46
C PRO A 12 6.81 -33.35 -18.78
N LEU A 13 5.77 -33.83 -19.41
CA LEU A 13 4.56 -33.07 -19.74
C LEU A 13 3.72 -32.77 -18.49
N PHE A 14 3.66 -33.72 -17.55
CA PHE A 14 2.96 -33.50 -16.28
C PHE A 14 3.69 -32.49 -15.37
N ALA A 15 5.02 -32.55 -15.28
CA ALA A 15 5.83 -31.61 -14.52
C ALA A 15 5.72 -30.19 -15.06
N PHE A 16 5.69 -30.03 -16.39
CA PHE A 16 5.56 -28.71 -17.04
C PHE A 16 4.16 -28.10 -16.83
N SER A 17 3.11 -28.90 -16.83
CA SER A 17 1.73 -28.48 -16.55
C SER A 17 1.58 -28.01 -15.10
N GLN A 18 2.14 -28.72 -14.13
CA GLN A 18 2.09 -28.35 -12.71
C GLN A 18 2.83 -27.04 -12.39
N THR A 19 4.00 -26.83 -12.99
CA THR A 19 4.77 -25.59 -12.81
C THR A 19 4.03 -24.35 -13.35
N ASN A 20 3.35 -24.48 -14.47
CA ASN A 20 2.54 -23.41 -15.06
C ASN A 20 1.29 -23.09 -14.20
N ALA A 21 0.63 -24.12 -13.67
CA ALA A 21 -0.52 -23.94 -12.75
C ALA A 21 -0.13 -23.21 -11.45
N LEU A 22 0.97 -23.64 -10.82
CA LEU A 22 1.50 -22.99 -9.60
C LEU A 22 1.93 -21.53 -9.86
N LYS A 23 2.55 -21.25 -11.01
CA LYS A 23 2.92 -19.89 -11.39
C LYS A 23 1.69 -19.00 -11.57
N LYS A 24 0.65 -19.51 -12.24
CA LYS A 24 -0.63 -18.81 -12.45
C LYS A 24 -1.32 -18.52 -11.12
N GLU A 25 -1.40 -19.49 -10.23
CA GLU A 25 -1.98 -19.33 -8.88
C GLU A 25 -1.23 -18.23 -8.08
N LYS A 26 0.10 -18.24 -8.09
CA LYS A 26 0.92 -17.23 -7.42
C LYS A 26 0.67 -15.82 -7.96
N VAL A 27 0.53 -15.67 -9.27
CA VAL A 27 0.22 -14.39 -9.92
C VAL A 27 -1.17 -13.90 -9.53
N MET A 28 -2.18 -14.79 -9.56
CA MET A 28 -3.55 -14.45 -9.18
C MET A 28 -3.65 -14.05 -7.69
N LYS A 29 -2.97 -14.78 -6.82
CA LYS A 29 -2.94 -14.48 -5.37
C LYS A 29 -2.26 -13.13 -5.09
N LYS A 30 -1.18 -12.82 -5.81
CA LYS A 30 -0.51 -11.53 -5.73
C LYS A 30 -1.47 -10.40 -6.12
N ALA A 31 -2.10 -10.48 -7.30
CA ALA A 31 -3.06 -9.48 -7.76
C ALA A 31 -4.24 -9.28 -6.81
N PHE A 32 -4.74 -10.37 -6.23
CA PHE A 32 -5.79 -10.32 -5.20
C PHE A 32 -5.34 -9.55 -3.95
N TYR A 33 -4.12 -9.78 -3.45
CA TYR A 33 -3.61 -9.06 -2.29
C TYR A 33 -3.34 -7.59 -2.59
N GLU A 34 -2.82 -7.26 -3.76
CA GLU A 34 -2.63 -5.88 -4.20
C GLU A 34 -3.94 -5.10 -4.20
N LYS A 35 -5.01 -5.71 -4.71
CA LYS A 35 -6.37 -5.12 -4.67
C LYS A 35 -6.86 -4.89 -3.24
N GLN A 36 -6.65 -5.85 -2.34
CA GLN A 36 -7.03 -5.70 -0.93
C GLN A 36 -6.26 -4.57 -0.24
N ILE A 37 -4.97 -4.42 -0.54
CA ILE A 37 -4.12 -3.39 0.05
C ILE A 37 -4.54 -2.00 -0.42
N ILE A 38 -4.85 -1.83 -1.72
CA ILE A 38 -5.36 -0.55 -2.23
C ILE A 38 -6.71 -0.21 -1.59
N LYS A 39 -7.62 -1.16 -1.52
CA LYS A 39 -8.89 -0.95 -0.81
C LYS A 39 -8.69 -0.56 0.65
N ASN A 40 -7.74 -1.18 1.36
CA ASN A 40 -7.41 -0.82 2.73
C ASN A 40 -6.87 0.63 2.82
N TRP A 41 -6.03 1.06 1.87
CA TRP A 41 -5.53 2.42 1.81
C TRP A 41 -6.66 3.43 1.56
N GLU A 42 -7.59 3.14 0.66
CA GLU A 42 -8.77 3.97 0.37
C GLU A 42 -9.69 4.10 1.59
N GLU A 43 -9.98 2.99 2.28
CA GLU A 43 -10.78 2.98 3.50
C GLU A 43 -10.10 3.77 4.64
N TYR A 44 -8.78 3.66 4.78
CA TYR A 44 -7.99 4.48 5.69
C TYR A 44 -8.07 5.97 5.34
N SER A 45 -7.90 6.32 4.06
CA SER A 45 -8.01 7.69 3.57
C SER A 45 -9.40 8.27 3.82
N LYS A 46 -10.45 7.47 3.63
CA LYS A 46 -11.83 7.84 3.92
C LYS A 46 -12.07 8.06 5.42
N ALA A 47 -11.53 7.19 6.27
CA ALA A 47 -11.59 7.37 7.71
C ALA A 47 -10.89 8.67 8.16
N PHE A 48 -9.77 9.03 7.50
CA PHE A 48 -9.08 10.28 7.76
C PHE A 48 -9.93 11.51 7.34
N GLU A 49 -10.63 11.43 6.21
CA GLU A 49 -11.55 12.48 5.73
C GLU A 49 -12.63 12.79 6.77
N TYR A 50 -13.25 11.76 7.36
CA TYR A 50 -14.31 11.91 8.37
C TYR A 50 -13.80 12.09 9.81
N ALA A 51 -12.48 12.17 10.02
CA ALA A 51 -11.86 12.21 11.35
C ALA A 51 -12.29 11.02 12.26
N ASP A 52 -12.59 9.86 11.66
CA ASP A 52 -12.87 8.62 12.39
C ASP A 52 -11.55 7.99 12.86
N TYR A 53 -11.05 8.50 13.97
CA TYR A 53 -9.75 8.08 14.53
C TYR A 53 -9.74 6.62 14.98
N GLN A 54 -10.88 6.05 15.37
CA GLN A 54 -10.99 4.64 15.74
C GLN A 54 -10.84 3.77 14.49
N LYS A 55 -11.48 4.14 13.40
CA LYS A 55 -11.37 3.46 12.10
C LYS A 55 -9.95 3.62 11.54
N ILE A 56 -9.37 4.83 11.59
CA ILE A 56 -7.96 5.04 11.21
C ILE A 56 -7.07 4.03 11.95
N ALA A 57 -7.15 4.00 13.29
CA ALA A 57 -6.32 3.13 14.11
C ALA A 57 -6.53 1.64 13.82
N SER A 58 -7.69 1.23 13.32
CA SER A 58 -7.97 -0.14 12.94
C SER A 58 -7.18 -0.62 11.72
N HIS A 59 -6.63 0.28 10.90
CA HIS A 59 -5.79 -0.05 9.75
C HIS A 59 -4.33 -0.31 10.12
N PHE A 60 -3.93 -0.08 11.38
CA PHE A 60 -2.55 -0.20 11.84
C PHE A 60 -2.31 -1.39 12.76
N THR A 61 -1.05 -1.74 12.92
CA THR A 61 -0.53 -2.64 13.95
C THR A 61 0.60 -1.95 14.71
N TYR A 62 0.87 -2.39 15.94
CA TYR A 62 1.78 -1.74 16.87
C TYR A 62 2.94 -2.66 17.29
N PRO A 63 4.12 -2.10 17.64
CA PRO A 63 4.49 -0.70 17.42
C PRO A 63 4.57 -0.37 15.93
N LEU A 64 4.36 0.89 15.58
CA LEU A 64 4.54 1.37 14.21
C LEU A 64 5.49 2.56 14.15
N THR A 65 6.11 2.77 12.98
CA THR A 65 6.93 3.96 12.71
C THR A 65 6.17 4.95 11.83
N PHE A 66 6.24 6.21 12.21
CA PHE A 66 5.69 7.31 11.44
C PHE A 66 6.82 8.32 11.16
N SER A 67 7.23 8.44 9.89
CA SER A 67 8.26 9.39 9.46
C SER A 67 7.62 10.49 8.62
N LEU A 68 7.34 11.63 9.25
CA LEU A 68 6.94 12.84 8.55
C LEU A 68 8.20 13.69 8.34
N LEU A 69 8.78 13.63 7.12
CA LEU A 69 10.01 14.30 6.77
C LEU A 69 11.18 13.89 7.71
N ASP A 70 11.72 14.83 8.48
CA ASP A 70 12.95 14.65 9.26
C ASP A 70 12.71 14.24 10.73
N ASN A 71 11.48 13.90 11.10
CA ASN A 71 11.15 13.58 12.49
C ASN A 71 10.44 12.22 12.63
N PRO A 72 11.19 11.10 12.64
CA PRO A 72 10.61 9.78 12.82
C PRO A 72 10.08 9.61 14.25
N GLN A 73 8.89 9.04 14.37
CA GLN A 73 8.24 8.73 15.64
C GLN A 73 7.89 7.25 15.71
N ILE A 74 8.02 6.67 16.90
CA ILE A 74 7.53 5.33 17.21
C ILE A 74 6.23 5.49 17.98
N ILE A 75 5.16 4.91 17.46
CA ILE A 75 3.84 4.91 18.10
C ILE A 75 3.58 3.51 18.63
N SER A 76 3.51 3.39 19.95
CA SER A 76 3.53 2.09 20.62
C SER A 76 2.16 1.42 20.73
N ASN A 77 1.07 2.18 20.65
CA ASN A 77 -0.28 1.65 20.85
C ASN A 77 -1.36 2.49 20.15
N LYS A 78 -2.59 1.97 20.19
CA LYS A 78 -3.76 2.59 19.57
C LYS A 78 -4.10 3.98 20.13
N LYS A 79 -3.96 4.17 21.43
CA LYS A 79 -4.28 5.46 22.12
C LYS A 79 -3.35 6.57 21.61
N ASP A 80 -2.06 6.27 21.52
CA ASP A 80 -1.05 7.21 21.06
C ASP A 80 -1.25 7.55 19.57
N LEU A 81 -1.62 6.56 18.75
CA LEU A 81 -1.94 6.82 17.34
C LEU A 81 -3.17 7.74 17.18
N ILE A 82 -4.20 7.53 17.99
CA ILE A 82 -5.40 8.40 17.97
C ILE A 82 -5.02 9.83 18.35
N ALA A 83 -4.22 10.02 19.40
CA ALA A 83 -3.75 11.34 19.81
C ALA A 83 -2.92 12.01 18.70
N PHE A 84 -1.99 11.25 18.09
CA PHE A 84 -1.19 11.72 16.97
C PHE A 84 -2.05 12.18 15.78
N TYR A 85 -3.06 11.41 15.37
CA TYR A 85 -3.94 11.81 14.27
C TYR A 85 -4.84 12.99 14.60
N LYS A 86 -5.30 13.13 15.85
CA LYS A 86 -6.04 14.32 16.29
C LYS A 86 -5.17 15.57 16.11
N GLN A 87 -3.93 15.54 16.58
CA GLN A 87 -3.00 16.66 16.43
C GLN A 87 -2.65 16.92 14.95
N MET A 88 -2.37 15.88 14.16
CA MET A 88 -2.12 16.04 12.74
C MET A 88 -3.29 16.70 12.02
N ARG A 89 -4.52 16.41 12.42
CA ARG A 89 -5.73 16.96 11.82
C ARG A 89 -5.88 18.46 12.07
N THR A 90 -5.40 18.98 13.20
CA THR A 90 -5.40 20.44 13.47
C THR A 90 -4.45 21.22 12.58
N ASN A 91 -3.43 20.56 12.02
CA ASN A 91 -2.40 21.16 11.16
C ASN A 91 -2.60 20.79 9.67
N ILE A 92 -3.78 20.31 9.29
CA ILE A 92 -4.07 20.00 7.88
C ILE A 92 -4.33 21.29 7.10
N GLN A 93 -4.19 21.23 5.76
CA GLN A 93 -4.44 22.35 4.89
C GLN A 93 -5.86 22.92 5.11
N ASP A 94 -5.96 24.25 5.17
CA ASP A 94 -7.24 24.94 5.29
C ASP A 94 -8.19 24.54 4.16
N GLY A 95 -9.47 24.36 4.51
CA GLY A 95 -10.50 23.94 3.57
C GLY A 95 -10.44 22.47 3.15
N TYR A 96 -9.59 21.62 3.79
CA TYR A 96 -9.53 20.20 3.46
C TYR A 96 -10.88 19.51 3.62
N LYS A 97 -11.33 18.86 2.54
CA LYS A 97 -12.57 18.08 2.52
C LYS A 97 -12.33 16.59 2.32
N TYR A 98 -11.61 16.22 1.26
CA TYR A 98 -11.35 14.81 0.92
C TYR A 98 -10.01 14.61 0.22
N SER A 99 -9.59 13.34 0.11
CA SER A 99 -8.39 12.94 -0.61
C SER A 99 -8.70 11.92 -1.69
N LEU A 100 -7.96 11.99 -2.80
CA LEU A 100 -7.98 10.99 -3.87
C LEU A 100 -6.60 10.41 -4.08
N LEU A 101 -6.54 9.12 -4.38
CA LEU A 101 -5.31 8.44 -4.80
C LEU A 101 -5.05 8.78 -6.27
N ASP A 102 -3.98 9.54 -6.54
CA ASP A 102 -3.60 9.90 -7.91
C ASP A 102 -2.86 8.75 -8.61
N LYS A 103 -1.95 8.10 -7.86
CA LYS A 103 -1.10 7.03 -8.37
C LYS A 103 -0.60 6.17 -7.23
N SER A 104 -0.50 4.87 -7.48
CA SER A 104 0.17 3.94 -6.58
C SER A 104 1.11 3.00 -7.31
N LYS A 105 2.18 2.60 -6.63
CA LYS A 105 3.06 1.50 -7.01
C LYS A 105 3.11 0.53 -5.85
N ILE A 106 2.68 -0.70 -6.07
CA ILE A 106 2.70 -1.75 -5.07
C ILE A 106 3.89 -2.66 -5.33
N VAL A 107 4.69 -2.90 -4.31
CA VAL A 107 5.86 -3.78 -4.36
C VAL A 107 5.66 -4.92 -3.39
N TRP A 108 5.66 -6.14 -3.91
CA TRP A 108 5.71 -7.36 -3.11
C TRP A 108 7.13 -7.55 -2.55
N LEU A 109 7.27 -7.58 -1.24
CA LEU A 109 8.55 -7.77 -0.57
C LEU A 109 8.70 -9.20 -0.05
N SER A 110 7.62 -9.77 0.49
CA SER A 110 7.54 -11.18 0.91
C SER A 110 6.09 -11.66 0.89
N LYS A 111 5.86 -12.92 1.23
CA LYS A 111 4.52 -13.54 1.30
C LYS A 111 3.49 -12.68 2.05
N ASP A 112 3.92 -12.05 3.13
CA ASP A 112 3.04 -11.34 4.07
C ASP A 112 3.44 -9.86 4.25
N VAL A 113 4.31 -9.31 3.38
CA VAL A 113 4.78 -7.92 3.45
C VAL A 113 4.74 -7.25 2.07
N TYR A 114 4.12 -6.08 2.02
CA TYR A 114 4.05 -5.22 0.83
C TYR A 114 4.42 -3.79 1.17
N MET A 115 4.92 -3.09 0.17
CA MET A 115 5.13 -1.65 0.18
C MET A 115 4.19 -0.99 -0.83
N VAL A 116 3.57 0.11 -0.44
CA VAL A 116 2.77 0.97 -1.32
C VAL A 116 3.43 2.35 -1.37
N ASP A 117 3.88 2.75 -2.54
CA ASP A 117 4.30 4.12 -2.83
C ASP A 117 3.10 4.84 -3.48
N ALA A 118 2.46 5.72 -2.74
CA ALA A 118 1.23 6.39 -3.13
C ALA A 118 1.43 7.90 -3.27
N THR A 119 0.99 8.45 -4.38
CA THR A 119 0.79 9.90 -4.58
C THR A 119 -0.70 10.18 -4.47
N TYR A 120 -1.08 11.18 -3.69
CA TYR A 120 -2.46 11.55 -3.44
C TYR A 120 -2.64 13.06 -3.47
N SER A 121 -3.84 13.50 -3.82
CA SER A 121 -4.23 14.90 -3.81
C SER A 121 -5.32 15.14 -2.78
N ARG A 122 -5.30 16.32 -2.16
CA ARG A 122 -6.32 16.81 -1.23
C ARG A 122 -7.12 17.94 -1.89
N TYR A 123 -8.40 17.95 -1.63
CA TYR A 123 -9.37 18.87 -2.24
C TYR A 123 -10.20 19.56 -1.17
N ASN A 124 -10.64 20.78 -1.49
CA ASN A 124 -11.65 21.51 -0.72
C ASN A 124 -13.08 21.15 -1.21
N ASP A 125 -14.08 21.79 -0.65
CA ASP A 125 -15.51 21.63 -1.01
C ASP A 125 -15.86 22.19 -2.40
N GLU A 126 -15.04 23.09 -2.95
CA GLU A 126 -15.15 23.59 -4.32
C GLU A 126 -14.46 22.66 -5.36
N TYR A 127 -14.05 21.44 -4.97
CA TYR A 127 -13.30 20.48 -5.82
C TYR A 127 -11.95 21.01 -6.29
N LYS A 128 -11.41 22.06 -5.66
CA LYS A 128 -10.09 22.58 -5.95
C LYS A 128 -9.03 21.79 -5.21
N ARG A 129 -7.98 21.37 -5.94
CA ARG A 129 -6.82 20.71 -5.30
C ARG A 129 -6.03 21.73 -4.50
N ILE A 130 -5.94 21.51 -3.19
CA ILE A 130 -5.24 22.37 -2.23
C ILE A 130 -3.87 21.80 -1.79
N PHE A 131 -3.63 20.50 -2.04
CA PHE A 131 -2.37 19.85 -1.69
C PHE A 131 -2.14 18.61 -2.55
N GLN A 132 -0.88 18.27 -2.77
CA GLN A 132 -0.47 16.97 -3.28
C GLN A 132 0.62 16.41 -2.39
N GLY A 133 0.49 15.15 -1.99
CA GLY A 133 1.44 14.45 -1.14
C GLY A 133 1.90 13.13 -1.75
N ARG A 134 3.03 12.62 -1.24
CA ARG A 134 3.50 11.28 -1.54
C ARG A 134 3.89 10.59 -0.24
N GLY A 135 3.49 9.35 -0.08
CA GLY A 135 3.83 8.55 1.08
C GLY A 135 4.17 7.12 0.71
N VAL A 136 5.07 6.52 1.48
CA VAL A 136 5.34 5.08 1.47
C VAL A 136 4.68 4.46 2.68
N TYR A 137 3.89 3.42 2.43
CA TYR A 137 3.13 2.68 3.41
C TYR A 137 3.59 1.23 3.41
N MET A 138 4.05 0.74 4.56
CA MET A 138 4.46 -0.66 4.72
C MET A 138 3.34 -1.45 5.34
N TYR A 139 2.92 -2.49 4.64
CA TYR A 139 1.84 -3.39 5.06
C TYR A 139 2.38 -4.75 5.44
N LYS A 140 1.83 -5.33 6.51
CA LYS A 140 2.00 -6.75 6.82
C LYS A 140 0.65 -7.42 7.06
N LYS A 141 0.60 -8.72 6.81
CA LYS A 141 -0.60 -9.53 7.03
C LYS A 141 -0.60 -10.08 8.45
N ILE A 142 -1.65 -9.76 9.23
CA ILE A 142 -1.88 -10.23 10.59
C ILE A 142 -3.32 -10.73 10.66
N ASP A 143 -3.52 -11.95 11.13
CA ASP A 143 -4.86 -12.57 11.25
C ASP A 143 -5.69 -12.39 9.98
N ASN A 144 -5.09 -12.70 8.83
CA ASN A 144 -5.67 -12.54 7.50
C ASN A 144 -6.08 -11.11 7.08
N LYS A 145 -5.66 -10.09 7.85
CA LYS A 145 -5.92 -8.67 7.56
C LYS A 145 -4.63 -7.93 7.25
N TRP A 146 -4.66 -7.07 6.25
CA TRP A 146 -3.54 -6.17 5.95
C TRP A 146 -3.53 -5.00 6.92
N LYS A 147 -2.40 -4.79 7.59
CA LYS A 147 -2.19 -3.71 8.57
C LYS A 147 -0.93 -2.94 8.23
N MET A 148 -1.01 -1.62 8.32
CA MET A 148 0.15 -0.74 8.21
C MET A 148 1.01 -0.84 9.48
N PHE A 149 2.33 -0.91 9.33
CA PHE A 149 3.30 -0.87 10.42
C PHE A 149 4.37 0.21 10.25
N SER A 150 4.39 0.89 9.08
CA SER A 150 5.23 2.06 8.85
C SER A 150 4.57 2.96 7.82
N VAL A 151 4.67 4.27 8.04
CA VAL A 151 4.25 5.31 7.09
C VAL A 151 5.36 6.34 7.02
N SER A 152 5.79 6.68 5.80
CA SER A 152 6.80 7.71 5.56
C SER A 152 6.31 8.70 4.51
N SER A 153 6.38 9.99 4.83
CA SER A 153 6.16 11.06 3.85
C SER A 153 7.40 11.22 2.97
N LEU A 154 7.20 11.37 1.67
CA LEU A 154 8.27 11.57 0.72
C LEU A 154 8.04 12.84 -0.10
N PRO A 155 9.12 13.49 -0.58
CA PRO A 155 8.99 14.57 -1.56
C PRO A 155 8.40 14.03 -2.87
N ILE A 156 7.58 14.86 -3.52
CA ILE A 156 7.05 14.55 -4.84
C ILE A 156 8.20 14.63 -5.84
N ALA A 157 8.41 13.56 -6.61
CA ALA A 157 9.44 13.53 -7.63
C ALA A 157 9.17 14.63 -8.69
N LYS A 158 10.06 15.61 -8.80
CA LYS A 158 10.02 16.60 -9.88
C LYS A 158 10.19 15.87 -11.21
N LYS A 159 9.31 16.09 -12.18
CA LYS A 159 9.54 15.61 -13.55
C LYS A 159 10.87 16.17 -14.04
N LYS A 160 11.82 15.29 -14.41
CA LYS A 160 13.02 15.73 -15.13
C LYS A 160 12.55 16.35 -16.45
N VAL A 161 12.64 17.66 -16.58
CA VAL A 161 12.46 18.32 -17.87
C VAL A 161 13.60 17.85 -18.75
N LYS A 162 13.30 17.04 -19.79
CA LYS A 162 14.28 16.71 -20.81
C LYS A 162 14.68 18.03 -21.46
N LYS A 163 15.94 18.46 -21.30
CA LYS A 163 16.48 19.56 -22.09
C LYS A 163 16.33 19.18 -23.57
N PRO A 164 15.85 20.09 -24.43
CA PRO A 164 15.89 19.86 -25.88
C PRO A 164 17.33 19.53 -26.27
N LYS A 165 17.50 18.48 -27.07
CA LYS A 165 18.80 18.24 -27.72
C LYS A 165 19.06 19.42 -28.64
N GLN A 166 20.13 20.16 -28.39
CA GLN A 166 20.72 21.14 -29.33
C GLN A 166 21.32 20.39 -30.50
#